data_b0fb68b4aecc17fec502a2a07f664167
#
_entry.id   b0fb68b4aecc17fec502a2a07f664167
#
_cell.length_a   1.000
_cell.length_b   1.000
_cell.length_c   1.000
_cell.angle_alpha   90.00
_cell.angle_beta   90.00
_cell.angle_gamma   90.00
#
_symmetry.space_group_name_H-M   'P 1'
#
loop_
_entity.id
_entity.type
_entity.pdbx_description
1 polymer ?
#
loop_
_entity_poly.entity_id
_entity_poly.type
_entity_poly.pdbx_seq_one_letter_code
_entity_poly.pdbx_strand_id
1 'polypeptide(L)'
;MTKKITIAIDGHSSCGKSTMAKDLARKVGYIYVDTGAMYRCVTLYALRHHLFATDGSIDSATLKSRMGDIRISFRRAEGADRPDTYLNGECVEKEIRSLEVSNHVSPIAALPFVREAMVAQQQQMGKDKGVVMDGRDIGTTVFPDAELKIFVTASSRVRAQRRYDELQQKGMPADFDAILKNVEERDYIDSHRDVRDYIDSHRDVSPLRKADDAILLDNSEMTIEEQNRWLMEKFEEKVKR
;
A
#
# COMPACT_ATOMS: atom_id res chain seq x y z
N MET A 1 -18.12 -4.65 24.76
CA MET A 1 -17.33 -4.89 23.51
C MET A 1 -16.77 -3.55 23.09
N THR A 2 -15.47 -3.43 22.89
CA THR A 2 -14.86 -2.21 22.36
C THR A 2 -15.37 -1.94 20.95
N LYS A 3 -15.74 -0.69 20.68
CA LYS A 3 -16.21 -0.24 19.35
C LYS A 3 -15.14 -0.50 18.30
N LYS A 4 -15.47 -1.28 17.27
CA LYS A 4 -14.57 -1.48 16.13
C LYS A 4 -14.45 -0.20 15.32
N ILE A 5 -13.24 0.16 14.92
CA ILE A 5 -12.95 1.34 14.10
C ILE A 5 -12.21 0.93 12.83
N THR A 6 -12.16 1.85 11.85
CA THR A 6 -11.32 1.76 10.66
C THR A 6 -10.06 2.56 10.89
N ILE A 7 -8.90 1.98 10.59
CA ILE A 7 -7.60 2.61 10.75
C ILE A 7 -6.92 2.73 9.39
N ALA A 8 -6.67 3.96 8.97
CA ALA A 8 -5.98 4.31 7.73
C ALA A 8 -4.53 4.72 8.02
N ILE A 9 -3.56 4.06 7.38
CA ILE A 9 -2.13 4.39 7.53
C ILE A 9 -1.55 4.70 6.15
N ASP A 10 -1.42 5.98 5.85
CA ASP A 10 -0.87 6.46 4.58
C ASP A 10 0.57 6.94 4.71
N GLY A 11 1.24 7.12 3.59
CA GLY A 11 2.60 7.68 3.55
C GLY A 11 3.48 7.06 2.46
N HIS A 12 4.71 7.53 2.38
CA HIS A 12 5.67 7.17 1.33
C HIS A 12 6.09 5.70 1.33
N SER A 13 6.71 5.25 0.24
CA SER A 13 7.29 3.90 0.16
C SER A 13 8.43 3.72 1.17
N SER A 14 8.63 2.51 1.66
CA SER A 14 9.74 2.14 2.58
C SER A 14 9.80 2.92 3.90
N CYS A 15 8.73 3.60 4.33
CA CYS A 15 8.66 4.29 5.63
C CYS A 15 8.19 3.39 6.79
N GLY A 16 8.03 2.07 6.58
CA GLY A 16 7.68 1.13 7.64
C GLY A 16 6.18 0.95 7.93
N LYS A 17 5.28 1.60 7.16
CA LYS A 17 3.82 1.51 7.35
C LYS A 17 3.28 0.11 7.52
N SER A 18 3.67 -0.79 6.61
CA SER A 18 3.15 -2.16 6.59
C SER A 18 3.54 -2.94 7.85
N THR A 19 4.75 -2.70 8.40
CA THR A 19 5.18 -3.30 9.66
C THR A 19 4.32 -2.81 10.81
N MET A 20 4.16 -1.49 10.93
CA MET A 20 3.33 -0.86 11.96
C MET A 20 1.87 -1.31 11.88
N ALA A 21 1.31 -1.31 10.66
CA ALA A 21 -0.09 -1.70 10.42
C ALA A 21 -0.36 -3.16 10.81
N LYS A 22 0.55 -4.07 10.46
CA LYS A 22 0.49 -5.49 10.83
C LYS A 22 0.55 -5.69 12.34
N ASP A 23 1.52 -5.04 12.99
CA ASP A 23 1.71 -5.19 14.43
C ASP A 23 0.52 -4.64 15.20
N LEU A 24 -0.03 -3.49 14.79
CA LEU A 24 -1.24 -2.96 15.39
C LEU A 24 -2.41 -3.92 15.17
N ALA A 25 -2.69 -4.33 13.93
CA ALA A 25 -3.80 -5.22 13.61
C ALA A 25 -3.76 -6.51 14.43
N ARG A 26 -2.57 -7.11 14.57
CA ARG A 26 -2.35 -8.30 15.40
C ARG A 26 -2.68 -8.05 16.88
N LYS A 27 -2.19 -6.94 17.43
CA LYS A 27 -2.39 -6.59 18.85
C LYS A 27 -3.84 -6.33 19.21
N VAL A 28 -4.60 -5.69 18.30
CA VAL A 28 -5.99 -5.30 18.54
C VAL A 28 -7.03 -6.28 17.97
N GLY A 29 -6.58 -7.36 17.32
CA GLY A 29 -7.45 -8.39 16.73
C GLY A 29 -8.20 -7.90 15.49
N TYR A 30 -7.62 -6.94 14.73
CA TYR A 30 -8.20 -6.40 13.50
C TYR A 30 -7.65 -7.12 12.26
N ILE A 31 -8.36 -6.97 11.15
CA ILE A 31 -7.91 -7.47 9.85
C ILE A 31 -6.88 -6.47 9.28
N TYR A 32 -5.72 -6.98 8.85
CA TYR A 32 -4.74 -6.19 8.13
C TYR A 32 -4.92 -6.34 6.62
N VAL A 33 -4.91 -5.22 5.89
CA VAL A 33 -5.00 -5.18 4.42
C VAL A 33 -3.82 -4.38 3.85
N ASP A 34 -2.97 -5.04 3.08
CA ASP A 34 -1.86 -4.46 2.31
C ASP A 34 -2.38 -4.02 0.93
N THR A 35 -2.72 -2.73 0.78
CA THR A 35 -3.22 -2.26 -0.52
C THR A 35 -2.13 -2.25 -1.60
N GLY A 36 -0.87 -2.09 -1.21
CA GLY A 36 0.25 -2.23 -2.13
C GLY A 36 0.32 -3.65 -2.75
N ALA A 37 -0.01 -4.69 -1.97
CA ALA A 37 -0.12 -6.04 -2.50
C ALA A 37 -1.25 -6.17 -3.53
N MET A 38 -2.36 -5.44 -3.37
CA MET A 38 -3.46 -5.45 -4.34
C MET A 38 -3.01 -4.93 -5.71
N TYR A 39 -2.36 -3.78 -5.77
CA TYR A 39 -1.81 -3.26 -7.03
C TYR A 39 -0.75 -4.17 -7.64
N ARG A 40 0.05 -4.83 -6.81
CA ARG A 40 1.02 -5.85 -7.26
C ARG A 40 0.33 -7.08 -7.84
N CYS A 41 -0.83 -7.49 -7.34
CA CYS A 41 -1.64 -8.56 -7.93
C CYS A 41 -2.13 -8.18 -9.33
N VAL A 42 -2.62 -6.95 -9.52
CA VAL A 42 -3.00 -6.47 -10.86
C VAL A 42 -1.79 -6.45 -11.79
N THR A 43 -0.62 -6.02 -11.29
CA THR A 43 0.63 -6.04 -12.05
C THR A 43 1.03 -7.46 -12.45
N LEU A 44 0.99 -8.40 -11.52
CA LEU A 44 1.29 -9.81 -11.79
C LEU A 44 0.33 -10.40 -12.81
N TYR A 45 -0.97 -10.08 -12.70
CA TYR A 45 -1.95 -10.47 -13.70
C TYR A 45 -1.59 -9.95 -15.09
N ALA A 46 -1.24 -8.66 -15.19
CA ALA A 46 -0.85 -8.06 -16.47
C ALA A 46 0.43 -8.70 -17.06
N LEU A 47 1.42 -9.01 -16.21
CA LEU A 47 2.64 -9.72 -16.64
C LEU A 47 2.33 -11.14 -17.12
N ARG A 48 1.55 -11.91 -16.38
CA ARG A 48 1.15 -13.29 -16.74
C ARG A 48 0.34 -13.35 -18.03
N HIS A 49 -0.35 -12.26 -18.39
CA HIS A 49 -1.13 -12.15 -19.61
C HIS A 49 -0.43 -11.36 -20.73
N HIS A 50 0.88 -11.11 -20.59
CA HIS A 50 1.70 -10.41 -21.59
C HIS A 50 1.13 -9.05 -22.04
N LEU A 51 0.58 -8.29 -21.08
CA LEU A 51 -0.01 -6.98 -21.36
C LEU A 51 1.01 -5.84 -21.36
N PHE A 52 2.29 -6.11 -21.08
CA PHE A 52 3.38 -5.15 -21.23
C PHE A 52 4.08 -5.36 -22.56
N ALA A 53 4.27 -4.29 -23.31
CA ALA A 53 5.11 -4.28 -24.52
C ALA A 53 6.60 -4.24 -24.14
N THR A 54 7.46 -4.45 -25.12
CA THR A 54 8.92 -4.44 -24.94
C THR A 54 9.49 -3.09 -24.54
N ASP A 55 8.80 -2.00 -24.82
CA ASP A 55 9.13 -0.63 -24.39
C ASP A 55 8.62 -0.30 -22.97
N GLY A 56 7.99 -1.26 -22.29
CA GLY A 56 7.39 -1.09 -20.97
C GLY A 56 6.01 -0.42 -20.95
N SER A 57 5.45 -0.07 -22.11
CA SER A 57 4.07 0.41 -22.19
C SER A 57 3.09 -0.72 -21.90
N ILE A 58 1.89 -0.36 -21.41
CA ILE A 58 0.85 -1.33 -21.07
C ILE A 58 -0.35 -1.25 -22.00
N ASP A 59 -0.87 -2.40 -22.42
CA ASP A 59 -2.17 -2.51 -23.07
C ASP A 59 -3.28 -2.25 -22.05
N SER A 60 -3.54 -0.97 -21.82
CA SER A 60 -4.52 -0.51 -20.84
C SER A 60 -5.95 -0.86 -21.24
N ALA A 61 -6.25 -0.95 -22.54
CA ALA A 61 -7.57 -1.30 -23.04
C ALA A 61 -7.92 -2.77 -22.70
N THR A 62 -7.01 -3.69 -22.98
CA THR A 62 -7.17 -5.09 -22.64
C THR A 62 -7.20 -5.29 -21.12
N LEU A 63 -6.32 -4.63 -20.35
CA LEU A 63 -6.35 -4.73 -18.88
C LEU A 63 -7.70 -4.23 -18.34
N LYS A 64 -8.21 -3.09 -18.85
CA LYS A 64 -9.49 -2.54 -18.43
C LYS A 64 -10.65 -3.52 -18.64
N SER A 65 -10.69 -4.17 -19.79
CA SER A 65 -11.74 -5.17 -20.10
C SER A 65 -11.70 -6.40 -19.19
N ARG A 66 -10.51 -6.71 -18.62
CA ARG A 66 -10.28 -7.88 -17.75
C ARG A 66 -10.29 -7.58 -16.25
N MET A 67 -10.52 -6.33 -15.84
CA MET A 67 -10.55 -5.98 -14.40
C MET A 67 -11.58 -6.78 -13.60
N GLY A 68 -12.69 -7.18 -14.22
CA GLY A 68 -13.71 -8.05 -13.61
C GLY A 68 -13.22 -9.45 -13.27
N ASP A 69 -12.15 -9.92 -13.90
CA ASP A 69 -11.57 -11.24 -13.68
C ASP A 69 -10.56 -11.25 -12.53
N ILE A 70 -10.20 -10.06 -11.99
CA ILE A 70 -9.17 -9.92 -10.96
C ILE A 70 -9.83 -9.89 -9.58
N ARG A 71 -9.74 -11.01 -8.85
CA ARG A 71 -10.23 -11.15 -7.48
C ARG A 71 -9.06 -11.30 -6.52
N ILE A 72 -8.95 -10.37 -5.58
CA ILE A 72 -7.87 -10.36 -4.59
C ILE A 72 -8.45 -10.67 -3.23
N SER A 73 -7.80 -11.56 -2.49
CA SER A 73 -8.17 -11.87 -1.12
C SER A 73 -6.93 -12.07 -0.25
N PHE A 74 -7.11 -11.86 1.05
CA PHE A 74 -6.09 -12.08 2.07
C PHE A 74 -6.57 -13.20 2.97
N ARG A 75 -5.74 -14.24 3.17
CA ARG A 75 -6.07 -15.38 4.02
C ARG A 75 -4.93 -15.62 4.99
N ARG A 76 -5.25 -15.74 6.25
CA ARG A 76 -4.27 -16.07 7.29
C ARG A 76 -4.25 -17.58 7.47
N ALA A 77 -3.11 -18.21 7.21
CA ALA A 77 -2.91 -19.60 7.56
C ALA A 77 -2.88 -19.76 9.08
N GLU A 78 -3.30 -20.89 9.59
CA GLU A 78 -3.27 -21.21 11.01
C GLU A 78 -1.82 -21.14 11.52
N GLY A 79 -1.57 -20.36 12.58
CA GLY A 79 -0.23 -20.11 13.12
C GLY A 79 0.64 -19.10 12.36
N ALA A 80 0.18 -18.56 11.23
CA ALA A 80 0.94 -17.55 10.51
C ALA A 80 0.82 -16.17 11.17
N ASP A 81 1.94 -15.42 11.19
CA ASP A 81 1.96 -14.06 11.74
C ASP A 81 1.26 -13.02 10.85
N ARG A 82 1.08 -13.34 9.57
CA ARG A 82 0.50 -12.43 8.57
C ARG A 82 -0.40 -13.18 7.59
N PRO A 83 -1.41 -12.49 7.01
CA PRO A 83 -2.15 -13.06 5.91
C PRO A 83 -1.28 -13.12 4.65
N ASP A 84 -1.44 -14.18 3.86
CA ASP A 84 -0.92 -14.30 2.51
C ASP A 84 -1.91 -13.69 1.50
N THR A 85 -1.37 -13.19 0.40
CA THR A 85 -2.12 -12.58 -0.69
C THR A 85 -2.47 -13.62 -1.75
N TYR A 86 -3.74 -13.62 -2.15
CA TYR A 86 -4.28 -14.53 -3.16
C TYR A 86 -4.83 -13.74 -4.35
N LEU A 87 -4.46 -14.16 -5.54
CA LEU A 87 -5.01 -13.70 -6.82
C LEU A 87 -5.82 -14.83 -7.44
N ASN A 88 -7.11 -14.61 -7.67
CA ASN A 88 -8.03 -15.59 -8.25
C ASN A 88 -8.00 -16.97 -7.53
N GLY A 89 -7.76 -16.95 -6.22
CA GLY A 89 -7.69 -18.16 -5.38
C GLY A 89 -6.32 -18.81 -5.28
N GLU A 90 -5.32 -18.38 -6.05
CA GLU A 90 -3.92 -18.81 -5.99
C GLU A 90 -3.12 -17.94 -5.03
N CYS A 91 -2.28 -18.55 -4.17
CA CYS A 91 -1.36 -17.83 -3.29
C CYS A 91 -0.20 -17.25 -4.11
N VAL A 92 -0.13 -15.91 -4.17
CA VAL A 92 0.88 -15.19 -4.97
C VAL A 92 1.82 -14.32 -4.11
N GLU A 93 1.82 -14.51 -2.79
CA GLU A 93 2.56 -13.64 -1.83
C GLU A 93 4.05 -13.51 -2.18
N LYS A 94 4.69 -14.58 -2.66
CA LYS A 94 6.11 -14.53 -3.07
C LYS A 94 6.29 -13.83 -4.40
N GLU A 95 5.45 -14.15 -5.39
CA GLU A 95 5.58 -13.61 -6.75
C GLU A 95 5.34 -12.11 -6.80
N ILE A 96 4.34 -11.60 -6.09
CA ILE A 96 4.06 -10.15 -6.04
C ILE A 96 5.18 -9.34 -5.38
N ARG A 97 6.13 -10.00 -4.69
CA ARG A 97 7.32 -9.34 -4.10
C ARG A 97 8.55 -9.42 -4.99
N SER A 98 8.45 -10.03 -6.17
CA SER A 98 9.54 -10.10 -7.13
C SER A 98 10.00 -8.71 -7.59
N LEU A 99 11.24 -8.64 -8.11
CA LEU A 99 11.78 -7.41 -8.67
C LEU A 99 11.00 -7.00 -9.93
N GLU A 100 10.60 -7.96 -10.75
CA GLU A 100 9.82 -7.73 -11.95
C GLU A 100 8.49 -7.01 -11.64
N VAL A 101 7.70 -7.55 -10.71
CA VAL A 101 6.45 -6.89 -10.27
C VAL A 101 6.75 -5.52 -9.65
N SER A 102 7.85 -5.39 -8.89
CA SER A 102 8.22 -4.12 -8.25
C SER A 102 8.54 -3.01 -9.25
N ASN A 103 9.14 -3.37 -10.39
CA ASN A 103 9.48 -2.43 -11.45
C ASN A 103 8.26 -1.96 -12.27
N HIS A 104 7.22 -2.80 -12.34
CA HIS A 104 6.03 -2.54 -13.17
C HIS A 104 4.80 -2.02 -12.37
N VAL A 105 4.85 -2.00 -11.02
CA VAL A 105 3.66 -1.67 -10.22
C VAL A 105 3.26 -0.20 -10.29
N SER A 106 4.21 0.73 -10.45
CA SER A 106 3.89 2.17 -10.44
C SER A 106 3.06 2.62 -11.64
N PRO A 107 3.37 2.22 -12.89
CA PRO A 107 2.50 2.48 -14.04
C PRO A 107 1.08 1.91 -13.88
N ILE A 108 0.94 0.69 -13.36
CA ILE A 108 -0.36 0.06 -13.10
C ILE A 108 -1.14 0.86 -12.06
N ALA A 109 -0.49 1.25 -10.96
CA ALA A 109 -1.13 2.00 -9.88
C ALA A 109 -1.52 3.43 -10.28
N ALA A 110 -1.02 3.94 -11.40
CA ALA A 110 -1.39 5.24 -11.95
C ALA A 110 -2.65 5.18 -12.85
N LEU A 111 -3.10 4.00 -13.27
CA LEU A 111 -4.26 3.85 -14.16
C LEU A 111 -5.57 4.11 -13.39
N PRO A 112 -6.40 5.08 -13.81
CA PRO A 112 -7.63 5.46 -13.10
C PRO A 112 -8.60 4.29 -12.87
N PHE A 113 -8.85 3.48 -13.90
CA PHE A 113 -9.77 2.34 -13.82
C PHE A 113 -9.26 1.24 -12.88
N VAL A 114 -7.93 1.05 -12.76
CA VAL A 114 -7.35 0.12 -11.79
C VAL A 114 -7.58 0.65 -10.38
N ARG A 115 -7.36 1.93 -10.16
CA ARG A 115 -7.59 2.57 -8.86
C ARG A 115 -9.05 2.46 -8.44
N GLU A 116 -9.99 2.78 -9.33
CA GLU A 116 -11.42 2.67 -9.09
C GLU A 116 -11.82 1.24 -8.65
N ALA A 117 -11.35 0.22 -9.37
CA ALA A 117 -11.61 -1.17 -9.04
C ALA A 117 -10.97 -1.58 -7.70
N MET A 118 -9.76 -1.11 -7.40
CA MET A 118 -9.09 -1.42 -6.13
C MET A 118 -9.76 -0.72 -4.96
N VAL A 119 -10.13 0.55 -5.09
CA VAL A 119 -10.87 1.30 -4.06
C VAL A 119 -12.18 0.60 -3.72
N ALA A 120 -12.95 0.16 -4.72
CA ALA A 120 -14.19 -0.57 -4.49
C ALA A 120 -13.97 -1.88 -3.69
N GLN A 121 -12.93 -2.66 -4.02
CA GLN A 121 -12.60 -3.87 -3.26
C GLN A 121 -12.13 -3.54 -1.84
N GLN A 122 -11.33 -2.50 -1.66
CA GLN A 122 -10.85 -2.04 -0.34
C GLN A 122 -12.00 -1.60 0.56
N GLN A 123 -12.93 -0.81 0.03
CA GLN A 123 -14.13 -0.37 0.76
C GLN A 123 -14.99 -1.56 1.18
N GLN A 124 -15.14 -2.54 0.31
CA GLN A 124 -15.88 -3.77 0.66
C GLN A 124 -15.19 -4.56 1.79
N MET A 125 -13.84 -4.63 1.78
CA MET A 125 -13.08 -5.31 2.85
C MET A 125 -13.20 -4.61 4.21
N GLY A 126 -13.36 -3.29 4.23
CA GLY A 126 -13.47 -2.52 5.47
C GLY A 126 -14.91 -2.22 5.93
N LYS A 127 -15.93 -2.74 5.24
CA LYS A 127 -17.35 -2.44 5.50
C LYS A 127 -17.77 -2.66 6.95
N ASP A 128 -17.29 -3.72 7.58
CA ASP A 128 -17.66 -4.10 8.95
C ASP A 128 -16.72 -3.50 10.01
N LYS A 129 -15.84 -2.57 9.63
CA LYS A 129 -14.80 -2.00 10.48
C LYS A 129 -13.88 -3.08 11.10
N GLY A 130 -13.07 -2.73 12.10
CA GLY A 130 -12.08 -3.66 12.63
C GLY A 130 -10.99 -3.98 11.62
N VAL A 131 -10.59 -3.00 10.83
CA VAL A 131 -9.58 -3.11 9.77
C VAL A 131 -8.46 -2.10 9.99
N VAL A 132 -7.24 -2.52 9.73
CA VAL A 132 -6.06 -1.66 9.56
C VAL A 132 -5.61 -1.78 8.11
N MET A 133 -5.63 -0.69 7.39
CA MET A 133 -5.28 -0.66 5.98
C MET A 133 -4.14 0.33 5.74
N ASP A 134 -3.09 -0.10 5.06
CA ASP A 134 -1.99 0.79 4.69
C ASP A 134 -1.92 1.04 3.18
N GLY A 135 -1.58 2.27 2.83
CA GLY A 135 -1.54 2.69 1.42
C GLY A 135 -0.94 4.07 1.18
N ARG A 136 -1.58 4.80 0.27
CA ARG A 136 -1.21 6.16 -0.14
C ARG A 136 -2.34 7.17 0.01
N ASP A 137 -3.57 6.68 -0.04
CA ASP A 137 -4.78 7.47 -0.12
C ASP A 137 -5.95 6.82 0.63
N ILE A 138 -5.62 6.01 1.64
CA ILE A 138 -6.63 5.30 2.42
C ILE A 138 -7.50 6.29 3.19
N GLY A 139 -6.87 7.24 3.89
CA GLY A 139 -7.57 8.25 4.69
C GLY A 139 -8.15 9.42 3.89
N THR A 140 -7.81 9.55 2.59
CA THR A 140 -8.35 10.61 1.73
C THR A 140 -9.41 10.10 0.76
N THR A 141 -9.26 8.87 0.25
CA THR A 141 -10.10 8.34 -0.84
C THR A 141 -10.87 7.09 -0.45
N VAL A 142 -10.19 6.11 0.17
CA VAL A 142 -10.81 4.81 0.48
C VAL A 142 -11.76 4.94 1.67
N PHE A 143 -11.27 5.49 2.78
CA PHE A 143 -12.02 5.70 4.02
C PHE A 143 -11.83 7.13 4.52
N PRO A 144 -12.45 8.12 3.86
CA PRO A 144 -12.38 9.51 4.30
C PRO A 144 -12.97 9.73 5.71
N ASP A 145 -13.81 8.82 6.17
CA ASP A 145 -14.43 8.83 7.50
C ASP A 145 -13.76 7.86 8.50
N ALA A 146 -12.54 7.37 8.20
CA ALA A 146 -11.80 6.51 9.14
C ALA A 146 -11.58 7.23 10.47
N GLU A 147 -11.84 6.54 11.58
CA GLU A 147 -11.75 7.12 12.92
C GLU A 147 -10.31 7.40 13.35
N LEU A 148 -9.35 6.64 12.82
CA LEU A 148 -7.92 6.88 13.04
C LEU A 148 -7.20 6.94 11.70
N LYS A 149 -6.64 8.11 11.41
CA LYS A 149 -5.82 8.33 10.21
C LYS A 149 -4.41 8.72 10.62
N ILE A 150 -3.43 8.01 10.11
CA ILE A 150 -2.01 8.25 10.35
C ILE A 150 -1.33 8.50 8.99
N PHE A 151 -0.55 9.55 8.92
CA PHE A 151 0.32 9.79 7.77
C PHE A 151 1.78 9.62 8.20
N VAL A 152 2.43 8.56 7.70
CA VAL A 152 3.79 8.19 8.08
C VAL A 152 4.77 8.75 7.06
N THR A 153 5.78 9.45 7.56
CA THR A 153 6.88 9.96 6.76
C THR A 153 8.24 9.57 7.36
N ALA A 154 9.25 9.57 6.53
CA ALA A 154 10.67 9.54 6.89
C ALA A 154 11.46 10.15 5.72
N SER A 155 12.67 10.66 5.97
CA SER A 155 13.50 11.20 4.91
C SER A 155 13.80 10.13 3.83
N SER A 156 13.97 10.55 2.57
CA SER A 156 14.27 9.63 1.46
C SER A 156 15.52 8.80 1.74
N ARG A 157 16.53 9.41 2.36
CA ARG A 157 17.78 8.74 2.73
C ARG A 157 17.58 7.64 3.78
N VAL A 158 16.79 7.90 4.82
CA VAL A 158 16.44 6.88 5.85
C VAL A 158 15.66 5.72 5.22
N ARG A 159 14.72 6.02 4.34
CA ARG A 159 13.94 4.99 3.64
C ARG A 159 14.78 4.16 2.68
N ALA A 160 15.72 4.80 1.98
CA ALA A 160 16.68 4.11 1.12
C ALA A 160 17.61 3.19 1.95
N GLN A 161 18.08 3.66 3.13
CA GLN A 161 18.90 2.85 4.02
C GLN A 161 18.13 1.63 4.52
N ARG A 162 16.89 1.80 5.00
CA ARG A 162 16.06 0.68 5.43
C ARG A 162 15.86 -0.36 4.32
N ARG A 163 15.68 0.10 3.08
CA ARG A 163 15.54 -0.79 1.93
C ARG A 163 16.84 -1.49 1.57
N TYR A 164 17.95 -0.79 1.65
CA TYR A 164 19.29 -1.35 1.44
C TYR A 164 19.57 -2.46 2.46
N ASP A 165 19.34 -2.20 3.74
CA ASP A 165 19.55 -3.16 4.83
C ASP A 165 18.67 -4.40 4.67
N GLU A 166 17.40 -4.21 4.28
CA GLU A 166 16.47 -5.31 3.99
C GLU A 166 16.99 -6.23 2.86
N LEU A 167 17.51 -5.65 1.78
CA LEU A 167 18.07 -6.40 0.66
C LEU A 167 19.34 -7.15 1.06
N GLN A 168 20.23 -6.51 1.82
CA GLN A 168 21.44 -7.12 2.35
C GLN A 168 21.10 -8.32 3.26
N GLN A 169 20.13 -8.18 4.16
CA GLN A 169 19.69 -9.28 5.04
C GLN A 169 19.12 -10.48 4.25
N LYS A 170 18.55 -10.22 3.08
CA LYS A 170 18.05 -11.27 2.17
C LYS A 170 19.13 -11.84 1.25
N GLY A 171 20.38 -11.40 1.36
CA GLY A 171 21.49 -11.81 0.48
C GLY A 171 21.33 -11.35 -0.98
N MET A 172 20.53 -10.30 -1.21
CA MET A 172 20.29 -9.75 -2.54
C MET A 172 21.28 -8.62 -2.84
N PRO A 173 21.76 -8.49 -4.11
CA PRO A 173 22.56 -7.34 -4.50
C PRO A 173 21.81 -6.04 -4.23
N ALA A 174 22.51 -5.07 -3.64
CA ALA A 174 21.96 -3.77 -3.32
C ALA A 174 22.96 -2.66 -3.60
N ASP A 175 22.51 -1.62 -4.29
CA ASP A 175 23.22 -0.38 -4.53
C ASP A 175 22.42 0.74 -3.88
N PHE A 176 23.03 1.44 -2.92
CA PHE A 176 22.36 2.46 -2.15
C PHE A 176 21.91 3.66 -3.02
N ASP A 177 22.74 4.11 -3.95
CA ASP A 177 22.43 5.28 -4.77
C ASP A 177 21.31 4.96 -5.77
N ALA A 178 21.32 3.75 -6.34
CA ALA A 178 20.22 3.28 -7.18
C ALA A 178 18.90 3.15 -6.38
N ILE A 179 18.97 2.68 -5.15
CA ILE A 179 17.81 2.58 -4.25
C ILE A 179 17.29 3.97 -3.88
N LEU A 180 18.17 4.91 -3.52
CA LEU A 180 17.79 6.29 -3.18
C LEU A 180 17.09 6.96 -4.35
N LYS A 181 17.68 6.88 -5.55
CA LYS A 181 17.06 7.39 -6.77
C LYS A 181 15.67 6.80 -7.02
N ASN A 182 15.54 5.49 -6.88
CA ASN A 182 14.23 4.82 -7.03
C ASN A 182 13.20 5.29 -5.98
N VAL A 183 13.62 5.52 -4.74
CA VAL A 183 12.75 6.06 -3.68
C VAL A 183 12.25 7.45 -4.06
N GLU A 184 13.13 8.33 -4.54
CA GLU A 184 12.79 9.70 -4.92
C GLU A 184 11.90 9.76 -6.17
N GLU A 185 12.18 8.94 -7.18
CA GLU A 185 11.33 8.80 -8.37
C GLU A 185 9.91 8.32 -8.01
N ARG A 186 9.79 7.38 -7.08
CA ARG A 186 8.49 6.90 -6.61
C ARG A 186 7.74 7.97 -5.82
N ASP A 187 8.42 8.74 -4.99
CA ASP A 187 7.80 9.84 -4.26
C ASP A 187 7.27 10.90 -5.23
N TYR A 188 8.04 11.20 -6.27
CA TYR A 188 7.59 12.10 -7.33
C TYR A 188 6.33 11.57 -8.02
N ILE A 189 6.34 10.31 -8.46
CA ILE A 189 5.18 9.68 -9.11
C ILE A 189 3.97 9.65 -8.16
N ASP A 190 4.16 9.24 -6.90
CA ASP A 190 3.08 9.13 -5.91
C ASP A 190 2.44 10.51 -5.62
N SER A 191 3.24 11.60 -5.63
CA SER A 191 2.77 12.95 -5.33
C SER A 191 2.19 13.70 -6.55
N HIS A 192 2.55 13.29 -7.78
CA HIS A 192 2.17 13.98 -9.02
C HIS A 192 1.27 13.14 -9.92
N ARG A 193 0.48 12.23 -9.35
CA ARG A 193 -0.47 11.40 -10.11
C ARG A 193 -1.52 12.20 -10.85
N ASP A 194 -1.80 13.43 -10.41
CA ASP A 194 -2.79 14.33 -11.02
C ASP A 194 -2.27 15.06 -12.26
N VAL A 195 -0.95 15.05 -12.54
CA VAL A 195 -0.29 15.98 -13.50
C VAL A 195 0.06 15.32 -14.83
N ARG A 196 -0.08 14.01 -14.99
CA ARG A 196 0.20 13.38 -16.29
C ARG A 196 -1.00 13.38 -17.19
N ASP A 197 -0.95 14.32 -18.18
CA ASP A 197 -1.65 14.33 -19.47
C ASP A 197 -2.77 13.29 -19.65
N TYR A 198 -3.90 13.52 -19.02
CA TYR A 198 -5.15 12.94 -19.46
C TYR A 198 -6.15 14.08 -19.66
N ILE A 199 -6.04 14.71 -20.85
CA ILE A 199 -7.06 15.60 -21.39
C ILE A 199 -8.22 14.70 -21.87
N ASP A 200 -8.87 14.03 -20.96
CA ASP A 200 -10.29 13.66 -21.10
C ASP A 200 -10.77 12.92 -19.85
N SER A 201 -11.80 13.48 -19.24
CA SER A 201 -12.63 12.95 -18.14
C SER A 201 -12.15 13.19 -16.70
N HIS A 202 -12.56 14.27 -16.12
CA HIS A 202 -13.25 14.52 -14.82
C HIS A 202 -13.16 13.45 -13.72
N ARG A 203 -11.97 12.98 -13.28
CA ARG A 203 -11.78 12.37 -11.96
C ARG A 203 -10.33 12.46 -11.53
N ASP A 204 -10.13 13.11 -10.38
CA ASP A 204 -8.85 13.23 -9.70
C ASP A 204 -8.21 11.87 -9.46
N VAL A 205 -7.04 11.65 -10.04
CA VAL A 205 -6.20 10.48 -9.68
C VAL A 205 -5.56 10.83 -8.34
N SER A 206 -6.10 10.29 -7.28
CA SER A 206 -5.76 10.61 -5.88
C SER A 206 -4.25 10.58 -5.60
N PRO A 207 -3.58 11.74 -5.46
CA PRO A 207 -2.15 11.81 -5.14
C PRO A 207 -1.89 11.41 -3.69
N LEU A 208 -0.63 11.11 -3.38
CA LEU A 208 -0.20 10.94 -2.00
C LEU A 208 -0.24 12.30 -1.30
N ARG A 209 -1.25 12.52 -0.48
CA ARG A 209 -1.34 13.68 0.41
C ARG A 209 -1.87 13.29 1.78
N LYS A 210 -1.45 14.02 2.79
CA LYS A 210 -1.95 13.84 4.15
C LYS A 210 -3.40 14.32 4.21
N ALA A 211 -4.32 13.51 4.72
CA ALA A 211 -5.68 13.95 5.04
C ALA A 211 -5.62 15.03 6.14
N ASP A 212 -6.53 16.01 6.11
CA ASP A 212 -6.50 17.17 7.03
C ASP A 212 -6.56 16.75 8.50
N ASP A 213 -7.32 15.71 8.79
CA ASP A 213 -7.50 15.12 10.13
C ASP A 213 -6.50 13.98 10.44
N ALA A 214 -5.54 13.68 9.55
CA ALA A 214 -4.54 12.68 9.79
C ALA A 214 -3.44 13.17 10.73
N ILE A 215 -3.04 12.33 11.68
CA ILE A 215 -1.91 12.57 12.57
C ILE A 215 -0.63 12.28 11.80
N LEU A 216 0.28 13.24 11.75
CA LEU A 216 1.59 13.06 11.13
C LEU A 216 2.51 12.29 12.10
N LEU A 217 3.18 11.27 11.57
CA LEU A 217 4.26 10.56 12.24
C LEU A 217 5.51 10.62 11.37
N ASP A 218 6.49 11.42 11.76
CA ASP A 218 7.85 11.29 11.24
C ASP A 218 8.59 10.25 12.09
N ASN A 219 8.92 9.13 11.46
CA ASN A 219 9.59 8.02 12.13
C ASN A 219 11.07 7.89 11.75
N SER A 220 11.69 8.96 11.24
CA SER A 220 13.09 8.95 10.81
C SER A 220 14.04 8.47 11.91
N GLU A 221 13.82 8.92 13.15
CA GLU A 221 14.67 8.65 14.33
C GLU A 221 14.06 7.64 15.30
N MET A 222 12.90 7.04 14.97
CA MET A 222 12.18 6.15 15.89
C MET A 222 12.54 4.68 15.67
N THR A 223 12.71 3.94 16.75
CA THR A 223 12.74 2.48 16.74
C THR A 223 11.38 1.88 16.42
N ILE A 224 11.34 0.61 16.03
CA ILE A 224 10.08 -0.11 15.76
C ILE A 224 9.22 -0.17 17.03
N GLU A 225 9.82 -0.37 18.19
CA GLU A 225 9.10 -0.42 19.46
C GLU A 225 8.45 0.91 19.84
N GLU A 226 9.17 2.03 19.62
CA GLU A 226 8.62 3.37 19.85
C GLU A 226 7.45 3.68 18.92
N GLN A 227 7.58 3.36 17.62
CA GLN A 227 6.51 3.49 16.65
C GLN A 227 5.26 2.68 17.05
N ASN A 228 5.47 1.42 17.45
CA ASN A 228 4.37 0.53 17.85
C ASN A 228 3.68 0.99 19.14
N ARG A 229 4.43 1.53 20.10
CA ARG A 229 3.89 2.11 21.33
C ARG A 229 3.04 3.34 21.03
N TRP A 230 3.61 4.26 20.26
CA TRP A 230 2.92 5.48 19.85
C TRP A 230 1.62 5.17 19.10
N LEU A 231 1.65 4.23 18.15
CA LEU A 231 0.47 3.87 17.37
C LEU A 231 -0.61 3.22 18.25
N MET A 232 -0.21 2.41 19.23
CA MET A 232 -1.14 1.80 20.18
C MET A 232 -1.81 2.86 21.08
N GLU A 233 -1.07 3.85 21.55
CA GLU A 233 -1.60 4.99 22.32
C GLU A 233 -2.67 5.73 21.50
N LYS A 234 -2.38 6.03 20.22
CA LYS A 234 -3.35 6.71 19.33
C LYS A 234 -4.60 5.87 19.07
N PHE A 235 -4.46 4.55 18.96
CA PHE A 235 -5.60 3.64 18.87
C PHE A 235 -6.46 3.70 20.14
N GLU A 236 -5.85 3.58 21.33
CA GLU A 236 -6.57 3.61 22.60
C GLU A 236 -7.32 4.93 22.84
N GLU A 237 -6.71 6.08 22.46
CA GLU A 237 -7.36 7.38 22.52
C GLU A 237 -8.66 7.43 21.69
N LYS A 238 -8.71 6.71 20.57
CA LYS A 238 -9.86 6.69 19.66
C LYS A 238 -10.97 5.72 20.08
N VAL A 239 -10.62 4.58 20.67
CA VAL A 239 -11.62 3.57 21.07
C VAL A 239 -12.23 3.82 22.47
N LYS A 240 -11.57 4.65 23.30
CA LYS A 240 -12.09 5.07 24.61
C LYS A 240 -13.14 6.21 24.52
N ARG A 241 -13.27 6.84 23.36
CA ARG A 241 -14.27 7.86 23.05
C ARG A 241 -15.49 7.23 22.37
#